data_692ac16719ba0c4920a0b4733e8fd472
#
_entry.id   692ac16719ba0c4920a0b4733e8fd472
#
_cell.length_a   1.000
_cell.length_b   1.000
_cell.length_c   1.000
_cell.angle_alpha   90.00
_cell.angle_beta   90.00
_cell.angle_gamma   90.00
#
_symmetry.space_group_name_H-M   'P 1'
#
loop_
_entity.id
_entity.type
_entity.pdbx_description
1 polymer ?
#
loop_
_entity_poly.entity_id
_entity_poly.type
_entity_poly.pdbx_seq_one_letter_code
_entity_poly.pdbx_strand_id
1 'polypeptide(L)'
;MNAKKNAVLKYSNYTTALTRSLKVTERLHCRVNEETRAVYVCNGYFLVKLDRTEYDALVRPVTQREAGNFVIYNGEADTVNEPLDMEKLLADAAQDAAHELAPAPFLFDPGVKGVKSKIAAYYSESGDFVAGFNSDYAAIISASLPRKSKNPTSPMVVFSGSEPQAMILPVRIDKEKSRVPAAVRAYFTDKPEESADEKLKRARKDRDEWEALARRLEAERDSRERELADLQKVLADKTAEIETLTERLNAQPDPQPQEEAAEVQQEQTPAGKAAALVETLAALDGITATVKGAQTAAPVVWLTSAADAHKEKIEAMGGKWSTKRGAWYFKIA
;
A
#
# COMPACT_ATOMS: atom_id res chain seq x y z
N MET A 1 1.04 3.68 -16.93
CA MET A 1 1.38 4.10 -15.55
C MET A 1 0.86 5.48 -15.13
N ASN A 2 -0.29 5.92 -15.65
CA ASN A 2 -0.89 7.23 -15.31
C ASN A 2 -1.86 7.22 -14.11
N ALA A 3 -2.01 6.08 -13.42
CA ALA A 3 -2.94 5.95 -12.28
C ALA A 3 -2.49 6.71 -11.00
N LYS A 4 -1.22 7.10 -10.89
CA LYS A 4 -0.71 7.78 -9.68
C LYS A 4 -1.14 9.24 -9.53
N LYS A 5 -1.61 9.91 -10.59
CA LYS A 5 -1.95 11.35 -10.52
C LYS A 5 -3.33 11.66 -9.98
N ASN A 6 -4.26 10.72 -10.07
CA ASN A 6 -5.63 10.86 -9.56
C ASN A 6 -5.94 9.88 -8.42
N ALA A 7 -4.92 9.32 -7.78
CA ALA A 7 -5.14 8.43 -6.67
C ALA A 7 -5.87 9.17 -5.55
N VAL A 8 -7.01 8.63 -5.13
CA VAL A 8 -7.80 9.13 -3.99
C VAL A 8 -6.95 9.13 -2.74
N LEU A 9 -6.07 8.14 -2.60
CA LEU A 9 -5.24 7.93 -1.44
C LEU A 9 -3.77 8.29 -1.69
N LYS A 10 -3.13 8.87 -0.70
CA LYS A 10 -1.67 8.98 -0.62
C LYS A 10 -1.12 7.67 -0.07
N TYR A 11 -0.66 6.78 -0.93
CA TYR A 11 -0.29 5.41 -0.61
C TYR A 11 0.64 5.25 0.61
N SER A 12 1.73 6.03 0.67
CA SER A 12 2.66 5.99 1.81
C SER A 12 2.00 6.37 3.13
N ASN A 13 1.12 7.38 3.12
CA ASN A 13 0.41 7.84 4.29
C ASN A 13 -0.65 6.82 4.72
N TYR A 14 -1.37 6.23 3.75
CA TYR A 14 -2.38 5.22 4.02
C TYR A 14 -1.78 3.98 4.68
N THR A 15 -0.73 3.41 4.11
CA THR A 15 -0.05 2.23 4.68
C THR A 15 0.49 2.52 6.08
N THR A 16 1.05 3.72 6.30
CA THR A 16 1.53 4.14 7.61
C THR A 16 0.39 4.28 8.62
N ALA A 17 -0.71 4.95 8.22
CA ALA A 17 -1.88 5.15 9.06
C ALA A 17 -2.56 3.81 9.40
N LEU A 18 -2.70 2.91 8.41
CA LEU A 18 -3.26 1.57 8.60
C LEU A 18 -2.42 0.73 9.57
N THR A 19 -1.09 0.69 9.39
CA THR A 19 -0.18 -0.05 10.29
C THR A 19 -0.23 0.49 11.72
N ARG A 20 -0.29 1.82 11.88
CA ARG A 20 -0.41 2.47 13.19
C ARG A 20 -1.77 2.19 13.81
N SER A 21 -2.83 2.28 13.04
CA SER A 21 -4.19 2.01 13.47
C SER A 21 -4.35 0.58 13.99
N LEU A 22 -3.85 -0.43 13.27
CA LEU A 22 -3.91 -1.82 13.71
C LEU A 22 -3.20 -2.06 15.06
N LYS A 23 -2.13 -1.30 15.34
CA LYS A 23 -1.44 -1.38 16.64
C LYS A 23 -2.19 -0.71 17.80
N VAL A 24 -3.06 0.23 17.49
CA VAL A 24 -3.76 1.06 18.52
C VAL A 24 -5.21 0.58 18.72
N THR A 25 -5.92 0.36 17.64
CA THR A 25 -7.34 -0.02 17.67
C THR A 25 -7.54 -1.53 17.63
N GLU A 26 -6.54 -2.25 17.11
CA GLU A 26 -6.56 -3.70 16.91
C GLU A 26 -7.79 -4.18 16.13
N ARG A 27 -8.39 -3.27 15.35
CA ARG A 27 -9.63 -3.52 14.61
C ARG A 27 -9.50 -3.08 13.17
N LEU A 28 -9.86 -3.99 12.26
CA LEU A 28 -10.02 -3.71 10.84
C LEU A 28 -11.13 -4.58 10.27
N HIS A 29 -12.06 -3.95 9.57
CA HIS A 29 -13.08 -4.65 8.80
C HIS A 29 -12.71 -4.56 7.32
N CYS A 30 -12.87 -5.65 6.61
CA CYS A 30 -12.73 -5.72 5.17
C CYS A 30 -13.97 -6.38 4.57
N ARG A 31 -14.53 -5.78 3.52
CA ARG A 31 -15.67 -6.32 2.78
C ARG A 31 -15.39 -6.19 1.29
N VAL A 32 -15.64 -7.25 0.55
CA VAL A 32 -15.65 -7.25 -0.92
C VAL A 32 -17.09 -7.17 -1.39
N ASN A 33 -17.38 -6.23 -2.28
CA ASN A 33 -18.60 -6.26 -3.08
C ASN A 33 -18.33 -7.12 -4.32
N GLU A 34 -19.02 -8.25 -4.46
CA GLU A 34 -18.78 -9.22 -5.53
C GLU A 34 -19.22 -8.69 -6.92
N GLU A 35 -20.23 -7.82 -6.97
CA GLU A 35 -20.75 -7.25 -8.21
C GLU A 35 -19.80 -6.19 -8.77
N THR A 36 -19.41 -5.23 -7.92
CA THR A 36 -18.55 -4.11 -8.33
C THR A 36 -17.07 -4.41 -8.19
N ARG A 37 -16.70 -5.50 -7.51
CA ARG A 37 -15.33 -5.86 -7.11
C ARG A 37 -14.63 -4.82 -6.25
N ALA A 38 -15.38 -3.85 -5.73
CA ALA A 38 -14.87 -2.87 -4.80
C ALA A 38 -14.54 -3.53 -3.44
N VAL A 39 -13.45 -3.07 -2.82
CA VAL A 39 -13.02 -3.53 -1.51
C VAL A 39 -13.15 -2.39 -0.53
N TYR A 40 -13.99 -2.54 0.47
CA TYR A 40 -14.17 -1.57 1.54
C TYR A 40 -13.34 -1.95 2.75
N VAL A 41 -12.58 -0.99 3.27
CA VAL A 41 -11.70 -1.18 4.42
C VAL A 41 -12.00 -0.12 5.48
N CYS A 42 -12.31 -0.56 6.71
CA CYS A 42 -12.70 0.29 7.81
C CYS A 42 -12.01 -0.11 9.12
N ASN A 43 -11.44 0.86 9.83
CA ASN A 43 -10.84 0.66 11.16
C ASN A 43 -11.69 1.22 12.31
N GLY A 44 -12.93 1.65 12.02
CA GLY A 44 -13.82 2.31 12.97
C GLY A 44 -13.67 3.83 13.04
N TYR A 45 -12.62 4.42 12.48
CA TYR A 45 -12.39 5.87 12.41
C TYR A 45 -12.30 6.41 10.98
N PHE A 46 -11.91 5.60 10.04
CA PHE A 46 -12.00 5.88 8.61
C PHE A 46 -12.54 4.67 7.86
N LEU A 47 -13.16 4.93 6.74
CA LEU A 47 -13.58 3.93 5.75
C LEU A 47 -13.10 4.38 4.39
N VAL A 48 -12.54 3.48 3.60
CA VAL A 48 -12.12 3.74 2.23
C VAL A 48 -12.62 2.66 1.28
N LYS A 49 -12.99 3.08 0.07
CA LYS A 49 -13.30 2.23 -1.06
C LYS A 49 -12.04 2.09 -1.91
N LEU A 50 -11.61 0.88 -2.18
CA LEU A 50 -10.43 0.53 -2.96
C LEU A 50 -10.83 -0.33 -4.15
N ASP A 51 -10.05 -0.30 -5.21
CA ASP A 51 -10.07 -1.38 -6.18
C ASP A 51 -9.18 -2.55 -5.68
N ARG A 52 -9.21 -3.68 -6.40
CA ARG A 52 -8.44 -4.86 -6.02
C ARG A 52 -6.93 -4.60 -6.06
N THR A 53 -6.46 -3.84 -7.05
CA THR A 53 -5.04 -3.50 -7.22
C THR A 53 -4.55 -2.64 -6.07
N GLU A 54 -5.36 -1.65 -5.66
CA GLU A 54 -5.08 -0.80 -4.51
C GLU A 54 -5.06 -1.60 -3.21
N TYR A 55 -6.00 -2.52 -3.04
CA TYR A 55 -6.01 -3.42 -1.87
C TYR A 55 -4.72 -4.24 -1.80
N ASP A 56 -4.33 -4.88 -2.88
CA ASP A 56 -3.13 -5.73 -2.93
C ASP A 56 -1.84 -4.91 -2.69
N ALA A 57 -1.82 -3.66 -3.11
CA ALA A 57 -0.69 -2.77 -2.90
C ALA A 57 -0.61 -2.17 -1.48
N LEU A 58 -1.75 -1.88 -0.85
CA LEU A 58 -1.82 -1.04 0.36
C LEU A 58 -2.20 -1.82 1.62
N VAL A 59 -3.09 -2.78 1.53
CA VAL A 59 -3.70 -3.48 2.68
C VAL A 59 -3.10 -4.86 2.86
N ARG A 60 -2.98 -5.62 1.79
CA ARG A 60 -2.43 -6.97 1.82
C ARG A 60 -1.02 -7.07 2.45
N PRO A 61 -0.06 -6.15 2.19
CA PRO A 61 1.25 -6.19 2.84
C PRO A 61 1.19 -5.99 4.35
N VAL A 62 0.14 -5.32 4.85
CA VAL A 62 -0.05 -5.03 6.29
C VAL A 62 -0.79 -6.16 6.99
N THR A 63 -1.84 -6.69 6.36
CA THR A 63 -2.72 -7.73 6.93
C THR A 63 -2.27 -9.14 6.60
N GLN A 64 -1.45 -9.30 5.54
CA GLN A 64 -1.05 -10.56 4.92
C GLN A 64 -2.23 -11.44 4.48
N ARG A 65 -3.37 -10.80 4.15
CA ARG A 65 -4.61 -11.47 3.75
C ARG A 65 -5.04 -11.04 2.36
N GLU A 66 -5.61 -11.98 1.64
CA GLU A 66 -6.36 -11.70 0.40
C GLU A 66 -7.59 -10.86 0.72
N ALA A 67 -8.05 -10.08 -0.27
CA ALA A 67 -9.30 -9.36 -0.14
C ALA A 67 -10.47 -10.33 0.04
N GLY A 68 -11.29 -10.09 1.05
CA GLY A 68 -12.41 -10.95 1.43
C GLY A 68 -13.26 -10.28 2.50
N ASN A 69 -14.24 -11.00 2.99
CA ASN A 69 -15.07 -10.56 4.10
C ASN A 69 -14.45 -11.05 5.42
N PHE A 70 -13.76 -10.17 6.11
CA PHE A 70 -13.13 -10.52 7.38
C PHE A 70 -13.08 -9.33 8.35
N VAL A 71 -12.89 -9.64 9.62
CA VAL A 71 -12.57 -8.69 10.67
C VAL A 71 -11.28 -9.10 11.37
N ILE A 72 -10.39 -8.16 11.59
CA ILE A 72 -9.26 -8.31 12.52
C ILE A 72 -9.67 -7.66 13.83
N TYR A 73 -9.51 -8.40 14.92
CA TYR A 73 -9.74 -7.90 16.27
C TYR A 73 -8.69 -8.51 17.21
N ASN A 74 -7.98 -7.66 17.99
CA ASN A 74 -6.88 -8.06 18.87
C ASN A 74 -5.79 -8.92 18.18
N GLY A 75 -5.48 -8.61 16.91
CA GLY A 75 -4.48 -9.35 16.12
C GLY A 75 -4.98 -10.66 15.52
N GLU A 76 -6.15 -11.14 15.89
CA GLU A 76 -6.81 -12.30 15.31
C GLU A 76 -7.74 -11.88 14.17
N ALA A 77 -7.85 -12.69 13.18
CA ALA A 77 -8.66 -12.37 12.01
C ALA A 77 -9.63 -13.51 11.70
N ASP A 78 -10.92 -13.17 11.78
CA ASP A 78 -12.02 -14.07 11.52
C ASP A 78 -12.70 -13.75 10.19
N THR A 79 -13.17 -14.80 9.51
CA THR A 79 -14.06 -14.65 8.36
C THR A 79 -15.46 -14.32 8.86
N VAL A 80 -16.11 -13.33 8.26
CA VAL A 80 -17.43 -12.86 8.68
C VAL A 80 -18.45 -13.17 7.60
N ASN A 81 -19.51 -13.91 7.96
CA ASN A 81 -20.59 -14.26 7.03
C ASN A 81 -21.49 -13.04 6.73
N GLU A 82 -21.70 -12.19 7.75
CA GLU A 82 -22.49 -10.96 7.62
C GLU A 82 -21.59 -9.76 7.93
N PRO A 83 -20.78 -9.30 6.97
CA PRO A 83 -19.88 -8.18 7.17
C PRO A 83 -20.67 -6.88 7.36
N LEU A 84 -20.07 -5.93 8.10
CA LEU A 84 -20.58 -4.57 8.22
C LEU A 84 -20.87 -3.99 6.82
N ASP A 85 -22.05 -3.43 6.63
CA ASP A 85 -22.45 -2.83 5.36
C ASP A 85 -21.77 -1.47 5.16
N MET A 86 -20.48 -1.53 4.83
CA MET A 86 -19.62 -0.36 4.67
C MET A 86 -20.00 0.47 3.43
N GLU A 87 -20.53 -0.19 2.41
CA GLU A 87 -21.01 0.50 1.21
C GLU A 87 -22.21 1.38 1.54
N LYS A 88 -23.20 0.83 2.23
CA LYS A 88 -24.35 1.58 2.70
C LYS A 88 -23.93 2.72 3.64
N LEU A 89 -23.03 2.45 4.59
CA LEU A 89 -22.53 3.50 5.51
C LEU A 89 -21.89 4.67 4.76
N LEU A 90 -21.10 4.37 3.73
CA LEU A 90 -20.47 5.40 2.92
C LEU A 90 -21.50 6.16 2.08
N ALA A 91 -22.48 5.46 1.50
CA ALA A 91 -23.55 6.07 0.71
C ALA A 91 -24.47 6.97 1.56
N ASP A 92 -24.88 6.51 2.73
CA ASP A 92 -25.72 7.28 3.66
C ASP A 92 -24.97 8.56 4.12
N ALA A 93 -23.69 8.42 4.48
CA ALA A 93 -22.87 9.57 4.85
C ALA A 93 -22.69 10.57 3.69
N ALA A 94 -22.58 10.07 2.46
CA ALA A 94 -22.46 10.89 1.26
C ALA A 94 -23.76 11.65 0.94
N GLN A 95 -24.91 11.01 1.11
CA GLN A 95 -26.22 11.62 0.92
C GLN A 95 -26.43 12.80 1.90
N ASP A 96 -25.96 12.63 3.13
CA ASP A 96 -26.07 13.64 4.19
C ASP A 96 -25.05 14.80 4.04
N ALA A 97 -23.96 14.60 3.32
CA ALA A 97 -22.84 15.53 3.22
C ALA A 97 -23.16 16.72 2.31
N ALA A 98 -23.81 17.77 2.87
CA ALA A 98 -24.30 18.92 2.11
C ALA A 98 -23.27 20.06 1.96
N HIS A 99 -22.33 20.20 2.91
CA HIS A 99 -21.47 21.38 3.01
C HIS A 99 -20.02 21.05 2.63
N GLU A 100 -19.44 21.86 1.75
CA GLU A 100 -18.03 21.74 1.37
C GLU A 100 -17.11 22.14 2.53
N LEU A 101 -15.97 21.46 2.61
CA LEU A 101 -14.97 21.64 3.65
C LEU A 101 -13.63 22.09 3.06
N ALA A 102 -13.17 23.26 3.47
CA ALA A 102 -11.85 23.79 3.15
C ALA A 102 -10.84 23.49 4.29
N PRO A 103 -9.68 22.89 4.00
CA PRO A 103 -8.68 22.57 5.02
C PRO A 103 -8.00 23.85 5.53
N ALA A 104 -7.85 23.99 6.84
CA ALA A 104 -6.99 24.99 7.43
C ALA A 104 -5.51 24.56 7.28
N PRO A 105 -4.58 25.49 7.07
CA PRO A 105 -3.17 25.18 6.79
C PRO A 105 -2.37 24.75 8.02
N PHE A 106 -2.98 24.75 9.19
CA PHE A 106 -2.33 24.46 10.45
C PHE A 106 -3.02 23.31 11.20
N LEU A 107 -2.23 22.62 12.04
CA LEU A 107 -2.69 21.51 12.86
C LEU A 107 -2.76 21.95 14.32
N PHE A 108 -3.75 21.44 15.04
CA PHE A 108 -3.99 21.73 16.45
C PHE A 108 -3.63 20.56 17.34
N ASP A 109 -3.19 20.87 18.56
CA ASP A 109 -3.02 19.89 19.61
C ASP A 109 -4.41 19.57 20.20
N PRO A 110 -4.78 18.28 20.35
CA PRO A 110 -6.07 17.91 20.94
C PRO A 110 -6.19 18.29 22.42
N GLY A 111 -5.09 18.68 23.09
CA GLY A 111 -5.09 19.03 24.52
C GLY A 111 -5.33 17.84 25.45
N VAL A 112 -5.33 16.62 24.92
CA VAL A 112 -5.57 15.39 25.69
C VAL A 112 -4.23 14.69 25.95
N LYS A 113 -3.89 14.51 27.24
CA LYS A 113 -2.66 13.85 27.65
C LYS A 113 -2.58 12.41 27.07
N GLY A 114 -1.49 12.11 26.39
CA GLY A 114 -1.26 10.79 25.78
C GLY A 114 -1.70 10.66 24.31
N VAL A 115 -2.50 11.59 23.79
CA VAL A 115 -2.88 11.64 22.38
C VAL A 115 -1.78 12.35 21.58
N LYS A 116 -1.10 11.60 20.71
CA LYS A 116 0.01 12.12 19.87
C LYS A 116 -0.46 12.70 18.53
N SER A 117 -1.62 12.27 18.05
CA SER A 117 -2.18 12.72 16.77
C SER A 117 -2.72 14.13 16.91
N LYS A 118 -2.36 15.02 15.99
CA LYS A 118 -2.89 16.36 15.91
C LYS A 118 -4.28 16.37 15.28
N ILE A 119 -4.99 17.49 15.41
CA ILE A 119 -6.28 17.72 14.76
C ILE A 119 -6.04 18.54 13.50
N ALA A 120 -6.48 18.04 12.35
CA ALA A 120 -6.64 18.80 11.13
C ALA A 120 -8.02 19.45 11.15
N ALA A 121 -8.07 20.77 11.10
CA ALA A 121 -9.31 21.53 11.12
C ALA A 121 -9.75 21.88 9.70
N TYR A 122 -11.05 21.88 9.49
CA TYR A 122 -11.71 22.22 8.24
C TYR A 122 -12.82 23.21 8.50
N TYR A 123 -12.97 24.19 7.62
CA TYR A 123 -14.03 25.17 7.67
C TYR A 123 -15.03 24.93 6.55
N SER A 124 -16.30 25.07 6.87
CA SER A 124 -17.38 25.16 5.90
C SER A 124 -17.96 26.56 5.91
N GLU A 125 -17.83 27.28 4.79
CA GLU A 125 -18.41 28.58 4.59
C GLU A 125 -19.94 28.50 4.52
N SER A 126 -20.47 27.58 3.70
CA SER A 126 -21.92 27.40 3.49
C SER A 126 -22.66 26.90 4.75
N GLY A 127 -21.98 26.19 5.63
CA GLY A 127 -22.54 25.70 6.88
C GLY A 127 -22.15 26.50 8.11
N ASP A 128 -21.26 27.49 7.97
CA ASP A 128 -20.64 28.29 9.03
C ASP A 128 -20.19 27.46 10.24
N PHE A 129 -19.44 26.40 9.97
CA PHE A 129 -18.90 25.56 11.03
C PHE A 129 -17.43 25.17 10.81
N VAL A 130 -16.77 24.81 11.91
CA VAL A 130 -15.44 24.19 11.92
C VAL A 130 -15.56 22.76 12.38
N ALA A 131 -15.01 21.82 11.61
CA ALA A 131 -14.91 20.42 11.95
C ALA A 131 -13.44 20.01 12.13
N GLY A 132 -13.16 19.12 13.06
CA GLY A 132 -11.83 18.59 13.32
C GLY A 132 -11.76 17.11 12.99
N PHE A 133 -10.64 16.70 12.42
CA PHE A 133 -10.37 15.30 12.09
C PHE A 133 -8.96 14.92 12.55
N ASN A 134 -8.75 13.64 12.83
CA ASN A 134 -7.40 13.16 13.11
C ASN A 134 -6.49 13.44 11.91
N SER A 135 -5.38 14.15 12.15
CA SER A 135 -4.47 14.57 11.08
C SER A 135 -3.84 13.39 10.32
N ASP A 136 -3.59 12.27 11.00
CA ASP A 136 -3.03 11.07 10.36
C ASP A 136 -4.02 10.48 9.36
N TYR A 137 -5.32 10.46 9.67
CA TYR A 137 -6.35 9.99 8.77
C TYR A 137 -6.68 10.99 7.66
N ALA A 138 -6.73 12.28 8.01
CA ALA A 138 -6.93 13.34 7.01
C ALA A 138 -5.80 13.37 5.95
N ALA A 139 -4.57 13.04 6.36
CA ALA A 139 -3.40 13.01 5.49
C ALA A 139 -3.37 11.84 4.50
N ILE A 140 -4.18 10.79 4.70
CA ILE A 140 -4.26 9.67 3.74
C ILE A 140 -4.95 10.07 2.44
N ILE A 141 -5.77 11.10 2.47
CA ILE A 141 -6.56 11.55 1.33
C ILE A 141 -5.79 12.59 0.53
N SER A 142 -5.89 12.52 -0.79
CA SER A 142 -5.32 13.53 -1.69
C SER A 142 -5.92 14.91 -1.41
N ALA A 143 -5.07 15.94 -1.36
CA ALA A 143 -5.49 17.31 -1.04
C ALA A 143 -6.42 17.93 -2.08
N SER A 144 -6.36 17.46 -3.32
CA SER A 144 -7.13 17.98 -4.47
C SER A 144 -8.57 17.50 -4.53
N LEU A 145 -8.97 16.53 -3.71
CA LEU A 145 -10.31 15.96 -3.79
C LEU A 145 -11.32 16.77 -2.99
N PRO A 146 -12.56 16.93 -3.50
CA PRO A 146 -13.65 17.55 -2.78
C PRO A 146 -13.98 16.81 -1.48
N ARG A 147 -14.24 17.56 -0.43
CA ARG A 147 -14.61 17.06 0.88
C ARG A 147 -15.88 17.73 1.33
N LYS A 148 -16.81 16.95 1.83
CA LYS A 148 -18.09 17.46 2.34
C LYS A 148 -18.43 16.84 3.68
N SER A 149 -19.24 17.55 4.46
CA SER A 149 -19.84 17.06 5.71
C SER A 149 -21.20 17.68 5.92
N LYS A 150 -22.02 17.08 6.75
CA LYS A 150 -23.32 17.63 7.16
C LYS A 150 -23.17 18.74 8.24
N ASN A 151 -22.29 18.51 9.20
CA ASN A 151 -22.09 19.38 10.36
C ASN A 151 -20.76 19.04 11.07
N PRO A 152 -20.35 19.77 12.14
CA PRO A 152 -19.06 19.54 12.80
C PRO A 152 -18.86 18.16 13.43
N THR A 153 -19.95 17.42 13.68
CA THR A 153 -19.94 16.11 14.34
C THR A 153 -20.25 14.96 13.39
N SER A 154 -20.50 15.27 12.12
CA SER A 154 -20.73 14.28 11.06
C SER A 154 -19.42 13.90 10.37
N PRO A 155 -19.35 12.72 9.75
CA PRO A 155 -18.19 12.29 8.97
C PRO A 155 -17.84 13.29 7.87
N MET A 156 -16.56 13.43 7.57
CA MET A 156 -16.07 14.02 6.34
C MET A 156 -16.12 12.94 5.25
N VAL A 157 -16.86 13.21 4.18
CA VAL A 157 -16.91 12.35 3.01
C VAL A 157 -16.05 12.96 1.89
N VAL A 158 -15.27 12.12 1.24
CA VAL A 158 -14.37 12.50 0.14
C VAL A 158 -14.91 11.93 -1.15
N PHE A 159 -14.94 12.77 -2.19
CA PHE A 159 -15.51 12.42 -3.47
C PHE A 159 -14.44 12.38 -4.57
N SER A 160 -14.59 11.44 -5.51
CA SER A 160 -13.92 11.45 -6.80
C SER A 160 -14.98 11.64 -7.89
N GLY A 161 -15.06 12.84 -8.45
CA GLY A 161 -16.23 13.23 -9.23
C GLY A 161 -17.49 13.28 -8.34
N SER A 162 -18.51 12.51 -8.69
CA SER A 162 -19.76 12.37 -7.92
C SER A 162 -19.74 11.17 -6.95
N GLU A 163 -18.75 10.29 -7.05
CA GLU A 163 -18.71 9.06 -6.26
C GLU A 163 -18.02 9.25 -4.91
N PRO A 164 -18.61 8.79 -3.79
CA PRO A 164 -17.95 8.77 -2.50
C PRO A 164 -16.87 7.69 -2.48
N GLN A 165 -15.66 8.05 -2.05
CA GLN A 165 -14.50 7.16 -2.03
C GLN A 165 -14.01 6.84 -0.63
N ALA A 166 -14.21 7.77 0.30
CA ALA A 166 -13.77 7.60 1.67
C ALA A 166 -14.61 8.43 2.64
N MET A 167 -14.64 7.99 3.88
CA MET A 167 -15.13 8.82 4.98
C MET A 167 -14.20 8.75 6.18
N ILE A 168 -14.14 9.85 6.94
CA ILE A 168 -13.33 9.97 8.16
C ILE A 168 -14.24 10.52 9.27
N LEU A 169 -14.23 9.86 10.43
CA LEU A 169 -14.99 10.31 11.58
C LEU A 169 -14.38 11.56 12.21
N PRO A 170 -15.19 12.51 12.66
CA PRO A 170 -14.71 13.72 13.29
C PRO A 170 -14.16 13.45 14.69
N VAL A 171 -13.21 14.28 15.08
CA VAL A 171 -12.77 14.42 16.46
C VAL A 171 -13.60 15.53 17.11
N ARG A 172 -14.17 15.27 18.26
CA ARG A 172 -14.92 16.30 19.00
C ARG A 172 -13.98 17.42 19.43
N ILE A 173 -14.22 18.62 18.94
CA ILE A 173 -13.58 19.85 19.41
C ILE A 173 -14.50 20.45 20.47
N ASP A 174 -14.02 20.53 21.70
CA ASP A 174 -14.76 21.19 22.78
C ASP A 174 -14.87 22.70 22.47
N LYS A 175 -16.08 23.16 22.13
CA LYS A 175 -16.35 24.52 21.70
C LYS A 175 -16.06 25.54 22.80
N GLU A 176 -16.23 25.15 24.07
CA GLU A 176 -16.09 26.05 25.21
C GLU A 176 -14.64 26.24 25.65
N LYS A 177 -13.80 25.20 25.45
CA LYS A 177 -12.39 25.18 25.89
C LYS A 177 -11.40 25.40 24.78
N SER A 178 -11.80 25.23 23.53
CA SER A 178 -10.91 25.28 22.37
C SER A 178 -11.00 26.62 21.65
N ARG A 179 -9.85 27.27 21.45
CA ARG A 179 -9.71 28.45 20.57
C ARG A 179 -9.66 28.07 19.08
N VAL A 180 -9.69 26.78 18.77
CA VAL A 180 -9.55 26.25 17.39
C VAL A 180 -10.63 26.79 16.46
N PRO A 181 -11.94 26.73 16.78
CA PRO A 181 -12.97 27.23 15.88
C PRO A 181 -12.83 28.72 15.57
N ALA A 182 -12.49 29.55 16.56
CA ALA A 182 -12.29 30.98 16.37
C ALA A 182 -11.06 31.27 15.48
N ALA A 183 -9.94 30.61 15.73
CA ALA A 183 -8.73 30.78 14.94
C ALA A 183 -8.90 30.32 13.47
N VAL A 184 -9.64 29.22 13.24
CA VAL A 184 -9.93 28.72 11.89
C VAL A 184 -10.86 29.70 11.17
N ARG A 185 -11.94 30.16 11.81
CA ARG A 185 -12.82 31.17 11.21
C ARG A 185 -12.07 32.42 10.83
N ALA A 186 -11.30 33.02 11.77
CA ALA A 186 -10.49 34.19 11.51
C ALA A 186 -9.60 34.01 10.27
N TYR A 187 -8.94 32.87 10.13
CA TYR A 187 -8.11 32.57 8.95
C TYR A 187 -8.88 32.66 7.63
N PHE A 188 -10.14 32.21 7.59
CA PHE A 188 -10.94 32.22 6.37
C PHE A 188 -11.68 33.54 6.15
N THR A 189 -12.09 34.23 7.23
CA THR A 189 -12.84 35.50 7.16
C THR A 189 -11.93 36.74 7.05
N ASP A 190 -10.75 36.71 7.68
CA ASP A 190 -9.79 37.79 7.65
C ASP A 190 -8.88 37.79 6.40
N LYS A 191 -9.04 36.84 5.52
CA LYS A 191 -8.38 36.91 4.22
C LYS A 191 -8.95 38.09 3.45
N PRO A 192 -8.11 39.08 3.08
CA PRO A 192 -8.53 40.08 2.13
C PRO A 192 -9.03 39.36 0.89
N GLU A 193 -10.20 39.72 0.39
CA GLU A 193 -10.69 39.15 -0.86
C GLU A 193 -9.62 39.33 -1.91
N GLU A 194 -9.08 38.22 -2.39
CA GLU A 194 -8.12 38.27 -3.51
C GLU A 194 -8.81 39.00 -4.66
N SER A 195 -8.19 40.09 -5.11
CA SER A 195 -8.73 40.87 -6.22
C SER A 195 -8.90 39.96 -7.46
N ALA A 196 -9.82 40.29 -8.35
CA ALA A 196 -10.03 39.53 -9.58
C ALA A 196 -8.71 39.35 -10.38
N ASP A 197 -7.85 40.37 -10.34
CA ASP A 197 -6.54 40.35 -10.99
C ASP A 197 -5.56 39.37 -10.32
N GLU A 198 -5.55 39.26 -9.01
CA GLU A 198 -4.73 38.28 -8.27
C GLU A 198 -5.21 36.85 -8.52
N LYS A 199 -6.51 36.62 -8.52
CA LYS A 199 -7.11 35.32 -8.90
C LYS A 199 -6.73 34.94 -10.32
N LEU A 200 -6.80 35.89 -11.26
CA LEU A 200 -6.43 35.68 -12.65
C LEU A 200 -4.91 35.40 -12.81
N LYS A 201 -4.08 36.13 -12.07
CA LYS A 201 -2.63 35.93 -12.07
C LYS A 201 -2.25 34.56 -11.51
N ARG A 202 -2.90 34.12 -10.43
CA ARG A 202 -2.73 32.77 -9.87
C ARG A 202 -3.15 31.71 -10.88
N ALA A 203 -4.36 31.84 -11.45
CA ALA A 203 -4.86 30.88 -12.43
C ALA A 203 -3.96 30.76 -13.67
N ARG A 204 -3.39 31.86 -14.13
CA ARG A 204 -2.40 31.84 -15.23
C ARG A 204 -1.13 31.10 -14.81
N LYS A 205 -0.59 31.38 -13.63
CA LYS A 205 0.59 30.68 -13.12
C LYS A 205 0.34 29.18 -12.98
N ASP A 206 -0.79 28.79 -12.39
CA ASP A 206 -1.16 27.38 -12.23
C ASP A 206 -1.29 26.70 -13.60
N ARG A 207 -1.89 27.36 -14.59
CA ARG A 207 -1.98 26.85 -15.96
C ARG A 207 -0.58 26.62 -16.55
N ASP A 208 0.30 27.62 -16.45
CA ASP A 208 1.65 27.55 -17.01
C ASP A 208 2.47 26.43 -16.36
N GLU A 209 2.32 26.22 -15.04
CA GLU A 209 2.92 25.09 -14.31
C GLU A 209 2.34 23.74 -14.80
N TRP A 210 1.04 23.66 -15.03
CA TRP A 210 0.39 22.46 -15.56
C TRP A 210 0.83 22.16 -16.99
N GLU A 211 0.96 23.17 -17.86
CA GLU A 211 1.48 23.00 -19.22
C GLU A 211 2.92 22.52 -19.22
N ALA A 212 3.78 23.09 -18.36
CA ALA A 212 5.17 22.67 -18.22
C ALA A 212 5.25 21.21 -17.74
N LEU A 213 4.41 20.83 -16.78
CA LEU A 213 4.35 19.47 -16.29
C LEU A 213 3.83 18.48 -17.36
N ALA A 214 2.83 18.88 -18.15
CA ALA A 214 2.31 18.08 -19.26
C ALA A 214 3.41 17.78 -20.28
N ARG A 215 4.17 18.81 -20.72
CA ARG A 215 5.29 18.64 -21.66
C ARG A 215 6.37 17.71 -21.12
N ARG A 216 6.69 17.82 -19.83
CA ARG A 216 7.67 16.92 -19.20
C ARG A 216 7.23 15.47 -19.20
N LEU A 217 5.93 15.23 -18.94
CA LEU A 217 5.37 13.89 -18.93
C LEU A 217 5.26 13.28 -20.32
N GLU A 218 4.96 14.09 -21.32
CA GLU A 218 4.99 13.67 -22.72
C GLU A 218 6.39 13.22 -23.12
N ALA A 219 7.42 14.02 -22.79
CA ALA A 219 8.80 13.66 -23.08
C ALA A 219 9.23 12.36 -22.35
N GLU A 220 8.81 12.17 -21.09
CA GLU A 220 9.07 10.94 -20.34
C GLU A 220 8.35 9.73 -20.96
N ARG A 221 7.09 9.90 -21.40
CA ARG A 221 6.35 8.86 -22.11
C ARG A 221 7.09 8.44 -23.38
N ASP A 222 7.46 9.42 -24.20
CA ASP A 222 8.13 9.18 -25.49
C ASP A 222 9.49 8.50 -25.30
N SER A 223 10.21 8.83 -24.23
CA SER A 223 11.45 8.12 -23.85
C SER A 223 11.21 6.66 -23.51
N ARG A 224 10.17 6.40 -22.70
CA ARG A 224 9.82 5.03 -22.31
C ARG A 224 9.27 4.20 -23.47
N GLU A 225 8.55 4.81 -24.40
CA GLU A 225 8.09 4.14 -25.61
C GLU A 225 9.28 3.68 -26.49
N ARG A 226 10.35 4.50 -26.59
CA ARG A 226 11.59 4.10 -27.28
C ARG A 226 12.29 2.96 -26.57
N GLU A 227 12.48 3.06 -25.23
CA GLU A 227 13.07 1.97 -24.45
C GLU A 227 12.27 0.66 -24.60
N LEU A 228 10.95 0.74 -24.67
CA LEU A 228 10.07 -0.41 -24.85
C LEU A 228 10.23 -1.03 -26.24
N ALA A 229 10.36 -0.21 -27.27
CA ALA A 229 10.63 -0.66 -28.64
C ALA A 229 12.00 -1.35 -28.74
N ASP A 230 13.02 -0.79 -28.11
CA ASP A 230 14.36 -1.39 -28.09
C ASP A 230 14.37 -2.75 -27.35
N LEU A 231 13.67 -2.84 -26.21
CA LEU A 231 13.52 -4.09 -25.48
C LEU A 231 12.75 -5.15 -26.29
N GLN A 232 11.71 -4.74 -27.00
CA GLN A 232 10.96 -5.65 -27.88
C GLN A 232 11.84 -6.22 -29.01
N LYS A 233 12.72 -5.37 -29.58
CA LYS A 233 13.69 -5.81 -30.59
C LYS A 233 14.66 -6.84 -30.01
N VAL A 234 15.26 -6.55 -28.85
CA VAL A 234 16.17 -7.50 -28.18
C VAL A 234 15.46 -8.80 -27.86
N LEU A 235 14.20 -8.76 -27.45
CA LEU A 235 13.41 -9.95 -27.17
C LEU A 235 13.18 -10.78 -28.43
N ALA A 236 12.85 -10.14 -29.55
CA ALA A 236 12.70 -10.82 -30.86
C ALA A 236 14.00 -11.49 -31.31
N ASP A 237 15.13 -10.78 -31.18
CA ASP A 237 16.47 -11.33 -31.54
C ASP A 237 16.81 -12.55 -30.66
N LYS A 238 16.54 -12.49 -29.36
CA LYS A 238 16.74 -13.61 -28.44
C LYS A 238 15.81 -14.78 -28.68
N THR A 239 14.58 -14.54 -29.09
CA THR A 239 13.63 -15.59 -29.45
C THR A 239 14.13 -16.34 -30.70
N ALA A 240 14.60 -15.63 -31.73
CA ALA A 240 15.17 -16.23 -32.93
C ALA A 240 16.45 -17.03 -32.62
N GLU A 241 17.30 -16.53 -31.70
CA GLU A 241 18.49 -17.27 -31.24
C GLU A 241 18.09 -18.58 -30.53
N ILE A 242 17.08 -18.56 -29.68
CA ILE A 242 16.55 -19.75 -28.99
C ILE A 242 15.99 -20.74 -30.01
N GLU A 243 15.20 -20.30 -30.98
CA GLU A 243 14.67 -21.17 -32.03
C GLU A 243 15.82 -21.88 -32.80
N THR A 244 16.83 -21.09 -33.18
CA THR A 244 18.03 -21.65 -33.89
C THR A 244 18.77 -22.67 -33.04
N LEU A 245 18.94 -22.39 -31.73
CA LEU A 245 19.61 -23.33 -30.82
C LEU A 245 18.77 -24.59 -30.58
N THR A 246 17.46 -24.44 -30.49
CA THR A 246 16.52 -25.56 -30.34
C THR A 246 16.53 -26.46 -31.58
N GLU A 247 16.56 -25.89 -32.80
CA GLU A 247 16.70 -26.66 -34.04
C GLU A 247 18.01 -27.41 -34.09
N ARG A 248 19.14 -26.78 -33.69
CA ARG A 248 20.44 -27.43 -33.60
C ARG A 248 20.46 -28.57 -32.59
N LEU A 249 19.81 -28.41 -31.45
CA LEU A 249 19.69 -29.45 -30.42
C LEU A 249 18.90 -30.67 -30.95
N ASN A 250 17.79 -30.40 -31.63
CA ASN A 250 16.94 -31.44 -32.21
C ASN A 250 17.56 -32.12 -33.44
N ALA A 251 18.52 -31.46 -34.14
CA ALA A 251 19.24 -32.02 -35.27
C ALA A 251 20.47 -32.86 -34.88
N GLN A 252 20.87 -32.84 -33.61
CA GLN A 252 21.91 -33.74 -33.13
C GLN A 252 21.33 -35.15 -32.95
N PRO A 253 21.96 -36.20 -33.52
CA PRO A 253 21.55 -37.57 -33.26
C PRO A 253 21.67 -37.85 -31.75
N ASP A 254 20.63 -38.50 -31.22
CA ASP A 254 20.45 -38.84 -29.79
C ASP A 254 21.78 -39.25 -29.13
N PRO A 255 22.31 -38.48 -28.19
CA PRO A 255 23.46 -38.92 -27.42
C PRO A 255 22.99 -40.06 -26.51
N GLN A 256 23.65 -41.21 -26.62
CA GLN A 256 23.47 -42.28 -25.62
C GLN A 256 23.60 -41.70 -24.20
N PRO A 257 22.83 -42.19 -23.24
CA PRO A 257 22.64 -41.51 -21.93
C PRO A 257 23.97 -41.41 -21.18
N GLN A 258 24.49 -40.20 -21.06
CA GLN A 258 25.49 -39.78 -20.07
C GLN A 258 24.80 -39.16 -18.87
N GLU A 259 23.82 -39.85 -18.28
CA GLU A 259 23.08 -39.33 -17.11
C GLU A 259 23.99 -39.16 -15.88
N GLU A 260 25.00 -40.00 -15.68
CA GLU A 260 25.89 -39.91 -14.51
C GLU A 260 26.81 -38.66 -14.49
N ALA A 261 27.22 -38.15 -15.67
CA ALA A 261 28.13 -37.00 -15.69
C ALA A 261 27.45 -35.65 -15.49
N ALA A 262 26.14 -35.53 -15.76
CA ALA A 262 25.35 -34.31 -15.57
C ALA A 262 24.93 -34.12 -14.11
N GLU A 263 24.62 -35.19 -13.39
CA GLU A 263 24.33 -35.13 -11.95
C GLU A 263 25.53 -34.69 -11.12
N VAL A 264 26.73 -35.23 -11.42
CA VAL A 264 27.97 -34.86 -10.70
C VAL A 264 28.39 -33.40 -10.97
N GLN A 265 28.07 -32.83 -12.14
CA GLN A 265 28.37 -31.41 -12.41
C GLN A 265 27.36 -30.45 -11.78
N GLN A 266 26.09 -30.86 -11.64
CA GLN A 266 25.09 -30.03 -10.96
C GLN A 266 25.33 -29.94 -9.45
N GLU A 267 25.81 -30.99 -8.79
CA GLU A 267 26.17 -30.98 -7.37
C GLU A 267 27.34 -30.03 -7.03
N GLN A 268 28.25 -29.82 -7.98
CA GLN A 268 29.43 -28.96 -7.77
C GLN A 268 29.13 -27.45 -7.89
N THR A 269 27.99 -27.05 -8.44
CA THR A 269 27.60 -25.63 -8.48
C THR A 269 27.06 -25.16 -7.12
N PRO A 270 27.23 -23.88 -6.75
CA PRO A 270 26.64 -23.35 -5.53
C PRO A 270 25.12 -23.58 -5.46
N ALA A 271 24.42 -23.55 -6.59
CA ALA A 271 23.00 -23.84 -6.70
C ALA A 271 22.68 -25.32 -6.44
N GLY A 272 23.48 -26.25 -6.99
CA GLY A 272 23.36 -27.70 -6.76
C GLY A 272 23.64 -28.07 -5.31
N LYS A 273 24.68 -27.48 -4.69
CA LYS A 273 24.99 -27.68 -3.27
C LYS A 273 23.83 -27.13 -2.38
N ALA A 274 23.19 -26.02 -2.78
CA ALA A 274 22.04 -25.49 -2.06
C ALA A 274 20.82 -26.41 -2.15
N ALA A 275 20.56 -27.00 -3.30
CA ALA A 275 19.48 -27.96 -3.55
C ALA A 275 19.68 -29.26 -2.74
N ALA A 276 20.86 -29.84 -2.78
CA ALA A 276 21.20 -31.03 -2.00
C ALA A 276 21.09 -30.81 -0.50
N LEU A 277 21.49 -29.62 -0.02
CA LEU A 277 21.33 -29.25 1.39
C LEU A 277 19.84 -29.12 1.78
N VAL A 278 18.99 -28.58 0.90
CA VAL A 278 17.54 -28.49 1.14
C VAL A 278 16.93 -29.89 1.27
N GLU A 279 17.30 -30.84 0.42
CA GLU A 279 16.81 -32.22 0.50
C GLU A 279 17.25 -32.90 1.80
N THR A 280 18.51 -32.71 2.20
CA THR A 280 19.04 -33.25 3.46
C THR A 280 18.30 -32.68 4.67
N LEU A 281 17.96 -31.38 4.63
CA LEU A 281 17.24 -30.70 5.71
C LEU A 281 15.74 -31.04 5.70
N ALA A 282 15.15 -31.31 4.56
CA ALA A 282 13.76 -31.75 4.43
C ALA A 282 13.52 -33.14 5.01
N ALA A 283 14.57 -33.95 5.17
CA ALA A 283 14.50 -35.25 5.86
C ALA A 283 14.38 -35.10 7.40
N LEU A 284 14.53 -33.90 7.93
CA LEU A 284 14.32 -33.62 9.37
C LEU A 284 12.85 -33.18 9.59
N ASP A 285 12.14 -33.89 10.45
CA ASP A 285 10.73 -33.65 10.73
C ASP A 285 10.44 -32.20 11.14
N GLY A 286 9.47 -31.58 10.45
CA GLY A 286 8.98 -30.25 10.78
C GLY A 286 9.88 -29.09 10.32
N ILE A 287 10.94 -29.31 9.55
CA ILE A 287 11.79 -28.25 8.97
C ILE A 287 11.34 -27.92 7.56
N THR A 288 11.17 -26.62 7.31
CA THR A 288 11.00 -26.09 5.95
C THR A 288 12.23 -25.28 5.56
N ALA A 289 12.91 -25.67 4.50
CA ALA A 289 14.10 -24.98 3.99
C ALA A 289 13.75 -24.17 2.71
N THR A 290 14.23 -22.94 2.64
CA THR A 290 14.00 -22.04 1.50
C THR A 290 15.31 -21.46 1.01
N VAL A 291 15.62 -21.61 -0.29
CA VAL A 291 16.81 -21.03 -0.92
C VAL A 291 16.53 -19.59 -1.32
N LYS A 292 17.38 -18.66 -0.91
CA LYS A 292 17.39 -17.27 -1.41
C LYS A 292 18.68 -17.00 -2.17
N GLY A 293 18.54 -16.36 -3.31
CA GLY A 293 19.67 -16.05 -4.19
C GLY A 293 20.21 -17.31 -4.91
N ALA A 294 19.35 -18.23 -5.31
CA ALA A 294 19.74 -19.47 -6.01
C ALA A 294 20.60 -19.23 -7.28
N GLN A 295 20.45 -18.07 -7.90
CA GLN A 295 21.22 -17.68 -9.11
C GLN A 295 22.44 -16.79 -8.78
N THR A 296 22.78 -16.60 -7.50
CA THR A 296 23.95 -15.82 -7.08
C THR A 296 25.14 -16.74 -6.78
N ALA A 297 26.35 -16.19 -6.79
CA ALA A 297 27.58 -16.91 -6.46
C ALA A 297 27.61 -17.42 -4.98
N ALA A 298 26.70 -16.95 -4.13
CA ALA A 298 26.61 -17.34 -2.73
C ALA A 298 25.13 -17.45 -2.28
N PRO A 299 24.42 -18.51 -2.68
CA PRO A 299 23.06 -18.74 -2.24
C PRO A 299 22.98 -18.96 -0.72
N VAL A 300 21.86 -18.62 -0.13
CA VAL A 300 21.62 -18.79 1.31
C VAL A 300 20.36 -19.63 1.53
N VAL A 301 20.49 -20.72 2.27
CA VAL A 301 19.36 -21.56 2.67
C VAL A 301 18.86 -21.09 4.04
N TRP A 302 17.59 -20.72 4.14
CA TRP A 302 16.92 -20.33 5.37
C TRP A 302 16.01 -21.44 5.87
N LEU A 303 16.02 -21.68 7.18
CA LEU A 303 15.13 -22.64 7.83
C LEU A 303 13.99 -21.91 8.54
N THR A 304 12.77 -22.40 8.33
CA THR A 304 11.56 -21.94 8.99
C THR A 304 10.87 -23.12 9.68
N SER A 305 10.12 -22.88 10.73
CA SER A 305 9.46 -23.88 11.60
C SER A 305 10.43 -24.84 12.32
N ALA A 306 10.02 -25.45 13.42
CA ALA A 306 10.63 -26.50 14.25
C ALA A 306 12.19 -26.65 14.28
N ALA A 307 12.94 -25.71 13.69
CA ALA A 307 14.41 -25.78 13.57
C ALA A 307 15.13 -25.83 14.93
N ASP A 308 14.52 -25.27 15.97
CA ASP A 308 15.10 -25.28 17.32
C ASP A 308 15.13 -26.70 17.94
N ALA A 309 14.22 -27.58 17.55
CA ALA A 309 14.22 -28.97 17.97
C ALA A 309 15.42 -29.77 17.42
N HIS A 310 16.04 -29.29 16.34
CA HIS A 310 17.17 -29.92 15.65
C HIS A 310 18.46 -29.09 15.74
N LYS A 311 18.54 -28.16 16.71
CA LYS A 311 19.63 -27.20 16.85
C LYS A 311 21.03 -27.84 16.75
N GLU A 312 21.30 -28.90 17.51
CA GLU A 312 22.60 -29.57 17.53
C GLU A 312 23.01 -30.14 16.16
N LYS A 313 22.03 -30.71 15.41
CA LYS A 313 22.27 -31.23 14.10
C LYS A 313 22.52 -30.12 13.07
N ILE A 314 21.77 -29.01 13.16
CA ILE A 314 21.92 -27.86 12.28
C ILE A 314 23.28 -27.18 12.49
N GLU A 315 23.72 -27.02 13.76
CA GLU A 315 25.04 -26.48 14.08
C GLU A 315 26.17 -27.40 13.60
N ALA A 316 26.05 -28.73 13.78
CA ALA A 316 27.01 -29.69 13.27
C ALA A 316 27.16 -29.67 11.75
N MET A 317 26.08 -29.33 11.01
CA MET A 317 26.09 -29.17 9.56
C MET A 317 26.60 -27.78 9.11
N GLY A 318 26.99 -26.88 10.03
CA GLY A 318 27.51 -25.55 9.74
C GLY A 318 26.44 -24.45 9.63
N GLY A 319 25.23 -24.72 10.12
CA GLY A 319 24.15 -23.74 10.22
C GLY A 319 24.47 -22.64 11.25
N LYS A 320 24.01 -21.43 10.97
CA LYS A 320 24.19 -20.26 11.84
C LYS A 320 22.86 -19.64 12.23
N TRP A 321 22.75 -19.19 13.47
CA TRP A 321 21.55 -18.49 13.94
C TRP A 321 21.62 -16.99 13.61
N SER A 322 20.54 -16.45 13.06
CA SER A 322 20.38 -15.03 12.80
C SER A 322 19.49 -14.39 13.85
N THR A 323 20.04 -13.66 14.80
CA THR A 323 19.28 -12.93 15.83
C THR A 323 18.35 -11.88 15.24
N LYS A 324 18.71 -11.27 14.10
CA LYS A 324 17.90 -10.26 13.41
C LYS A 324 16.62 -10.84 12.78
N ARG A 325 16.63 -12.12 12.37
CA ARG A 325 15.51 -12.79 11.71
C ARG A 325 14.86 -13.88 12.56
N GLY A 326 15.46 -14.23 13.68
CA GLY A 326 14.99 -15.33 14.52
C GLY A 326 14.93 -16.67 13.76
N ALA A 327 15.91 -16.94 12.89
CA ALA A 327 15.92 -18.12 12.03
C ALA A 327 17.35 -18.63 11.76
N TRP A 328 17.48 -19.93 11.54
CA TRP A 328 18.72 -20.58 11.13
C TRP A 328 18.98 -20.39 9.63
N TYR A 329 20.25 -20.30 9.26
CA TYR A 329 20.64 -20.19 7.85
C TYR A 329 21.98 -20.83 7.56
N PHE A 330 22.16 -21.26 6.28
CA PHE A 330 23.42 -21.74 5.72
C PHE A 330 23.86 -20.82 4.59
N LYS A 331 25.14 -20.44 4.56
CA LYS A 331 25.76 -19.77 3.41
C LYS A 331 26.47 -20.84 2.58
N ILE A 332 26.11 -20.95 1.34
CA ILE A 332 26.74 -21.87 0.38
C ILE A 332 27.84 -21.08 -0.35
N ALA A 333 29.06 -21.53 -0.23
CA ALA A 333 30.22 -20.94 -0.88
C ALA A 333 30.64 -21.81 -2.07
#